data_5e6e5a1b70f8f8fcad6ac470abbbf1da
#
_entry.id   5e6e5a1b70f8f8fcad6ac470abbbf1da
#
_cell.length_a   1.000
_cell.length_b   1.000
_cell.length_c   1.000
_cell.angle_alpha   90.00
_cell.angle_beta   90.00
_cell.angle_gamma   90.00
#
_symmetry.space_group_name_H-M   'P 1'
#
loop_
_entity.id
_entity.type
_entity.pdbx_description
1 polymer ?
#
loop_
_entity_poly.entity_id
_entity_poly.type
_entity_poly.pdbx_seq_one_letter_code
_entity_poly.pdbx_strand_id
1 'polypeptide(L)'
;MKYEKEFTVALAGNPNVGKSTVFNALTGLKQHTGNWVGKTVGNAAGSYTYNNNKYLITDLPGTYSLCAHSAEEIIACRHICLEKPDVTVIVCDASCLERNLNLVLQITEITSKAVLCVNMMDEAEKKNIKTDITKLSQQLGIPVAATSARSKKGLDKLMQAIESVALSKESNDITLVYTSRIENAISQLLPLTEKIETDSRTKRFICLKLLQGDSDTVDSLCKKHGTDDNYLKALISAADRLTVNNFTDEIISCIFITAEGIAAEGVKRSANKKQVRDRKIDRILTGKLTGIPIMLLMLFIILWITITGANYPSALLSELFGKAESLLYSALSSIGTPVTLNSVLTEGIFRVLAWVVSVMLPPMAIFFPLFTILED
;
A
#
# COMPACT_ATOMS: atom_id res chain seq x y z
N MET A 1 13.59 -26.99 21.35
CA MET A 1 13.87 -27.66 20.07
C MET A 1 15.13 -27.04 19.50
N LYS A 2 16.09 -27.84 19.09
CA LYS A 2 17.31 -27.36 18.42
C LYS A 2 16.98 -27.24 16.94
N TYR A 3 16.99 -26.02 16.39
CA TYR A 3 16.82 -25.77 14.94
C TYR A 3 18.14 -26.14 14.24
N GLU A 4 18.05 -26.63 12.99
CA GLU A 4 19.23 -26.94 12.20
C GLU A 4 19.89 -25.68 11.66
N LYS A 5 19.08 -24.72 11.18
CA LYS A 5 19.53 -23.43 10.66
C LYS A 5 18.54 -22.32 11.02
N GLU A 6 19.06 -21.10 11.05
CA GLU A 6 18.28 -19.87 11.21
C GLU A 6 18.51 -18.97 9.99
N PHE A 7 17.42 -18.53 9.37
CA PHE A 7 17.42 -17.69 8.18
C PHE A 7 16.68 -16.39 8.44
N THR A 8 17.16 -15.31 7.82
CA THR A 8 16.55 -14.00 7.85
C THR A 8 15.73 -13.76 6.59
N VAL A 9 14.48 -13.34 6.75
CA VAL A 9 13.53 -13.08 5.64
C VAL A 9 12.98 -11.67 5.76
N ALA A 10 13.13 -10.87 4.73
CA ALA A 10 12.49 -9.57 4.63
C ALA A 10 11.21 -9.65 3.78
N LEU A 11 10.10 -9.11 4.28
CA LEU A 11 8.87 -8.93 3.50
C LEU A 11 8.82 -7.50 2.97
N ALA A 12 8.90 -7.35 1.66
CA ALA A 12 8.74 -6.10 0.94
C ALA A 12 7.44 -6.12 0.12
N GLY A 13 6.94 -4.97 -0.29
CA GLY A 13 5.76 -4.87 -1.16
C GLY A 13 5.09 -3.50 -1.09
N ASN A 14 4.25 -3.23 -2.07
CA ASN A 14 3.49 -2.00 -2.14
C ASN A 14 2.49 -1.89 -0.95
N PRO A 15 2.04 -0.68 -0.60
CA PRO A 15 0.93 -0.54 0.34
C PRO A 15 -0.32 -1.30 -0.13
N ASN A 16 -1.06 -1.88 0.82
CA ASN A 16 -2.33 -2.58 0.60
C ASN A 16 -2.30 -3.87 -0.24
N VAL A 17 -1.14 -4.45 -0.52
CA VAL A 17 -1.02 -5.76 -1.20
C VAL A 17 -1.24 -6.97 -0.28
N GLY A 18 -1.58 -6.72 0.97
CA GLY A 18 -1.78 -7.77 1.98
C GLY A 18 -0.47 -8.29 2.60
N LYS A 19 0.60 -7.49 2.59
CA LYS A 19 1.91 -7.83 3.17
C LYS A 19 1.80 -8.23 4.65
N SER A 20 1.17 -7.41 5.49
CA SER A 20 0.94 -7.71 6.90
C SER A 20 -0.01 -8.91 7.10
N THR A 21 -0.90 -9.19 6.15
CA THR A 21 -1.72 -10.42 6.17
C THR A 21 -0.86 -11.66 5.95
N VAL A 22 0.07 -11.62 4.99
CA VAL A 22 1.05 -12.71 4.75
C VAL A 22 1.92 -12.89 5.99
N PHE A 23 2.46 -11.79 6.54
CA PHE A 23 3.25 -11.81 7.77
C PHE A 23 2.52 -12.48 8.93
N ASN A 24 1.28 -12.04 9.22
CA ASN A 24 0.46 -12.57 10.30
C ASN A 24 0.08 -14.05 10.06
N ALA A 25 -0.18 -14.43 8.81
CA ALA A 25 -0.52 -15.81 8.46
C ALA A 25 0.65 -16.76 8.66
N LEU A 26 1.88 -16.32 8.42
CA LEU A 26 3.11 -17.08 8.66
C LEU A 26 3.47 -17.10 10.15
N THR A 27 3.54 -15.94 10.81
CA THR A 27 4.05 -15.83 12.19
C THR A 27 3.01 -16.18 13.26
N GLY A 28 1.74 -16.37 12.88
CA GLY A 28 0.66 -16.67 13.83
C GLY A 28 0.40 -15.53 14.82
N LEU A 29 0.55 -14.27 14.41
CA LEU A 29 0.43 -13.06 15.25
C LEU A 29 1.48 -12.96 16.38
N LYS A 30 2.53 -13.77 16.35
CA LYS A 30 3.66 -13.66 17.26
C LYS A 30 4.58 -12.52 16.79
N GLN A 31 4.12 -11.29 16.97
CA GLN A 31 4.86 -10.08 16.59
C GLN A 31 5.70 -9.57 17.76
N HIS A 32 6.93 -9.20 17.47
CA HIS A 32 7.70 -8.25 18.27
C HIS A 32 7.63 -6.91 17.54
N THR A 33 6.92 -5.94 18.11
CA THR A 33 6.84 -4.60 17.56
C THR A 33 8.01 -3.77 18.08
N GLY A 34 8.69 -3.08 17.18
CA GLY A 34 9.76 -2.12 17.49
C GLY A 34 9.69 -0.95 16.53
N ASN A 35 10.54 0.04 16.72
CA ASN A 35 10.69 1.13 15.77
C ASN A 35 12.01 0.98 15.03
N TRP A 36 12.03 1.34 13.74
CA TRP A 36 13.25 1.42 12.98
C TRP A 36 14.19 2.47 13.60
N VAL A 37 15.48 2.13 13.71
CA VAL A 37 16.48 3.00 14.35
C VAL A 37 16.47 4.38 13.71
N GLY A 38 16.22 5.41 14.51
CA GLY A 38 16.20 6.82 14.09
C GLY A 38 14.96 7.27 13.33
N LYS A 39 13.88 6.46 13.28
CA LYS A 39 12.61 6.80 12.58
C LYS A 39 11.39 6.44 13.43
N THR A 40 10.31 7.19 13.24
CA THR A 40 8.99 6.93 13.87
C THR A 40 8.21 5.80 13.20
N VAL A 41 8.78 5.11 12.23
CA VAL A 41 8.13 4.00 11.50
C VAL A 41 8.31 2.72 12.32
N GLY A 42 7.18 2.05 12.63
CA GLY A 42 7.18 0.78 13.34
C GLY A 42 7.74 -0.36 12.48
N ASN A 43 8.49 -1.27 13.11
CA ASN A 43 8.83 -2.55 12.50
C ASN A 43 8.04 -3.68 13.19
N ALA A 44 7.67 -4.69 12.43
CA ALA A 44 7.14 -5.93 12.97
C ALA A 44 8.11 -7.05 12.59
N ALA A 45 8.59 -7.77 13.60
CA ALA A 45 9.42 -8.95 13.42
C ALA A 45 8.73 -10.17 14.05
N GLY A 46 8.85 -11.31 13.42
CA GLY A 46 8.27 -12.54 13.91
C GLY A 46 9.11 -13.75 13.50
N SER A 47 8.76 -14.92 14.00
CA SER A 47 9.46 -16.16 13.63
C SER A 47 8.48 -17.22 13.17
N TYR A 48 8.92 -18.01 12.20
CA TYR A 48 8.22 -19.18 11.68
C TYR A 48 9.16 -20.38 11.61
N THR A 49 8.65 -21.55 11.93
CA THR A 49 9.42 -22.79 11.84
C THR A 49 8.90 -23.64 10.69
N TYR A 50 9.79 -24.03 9.78
CA TYR A 50 9.46 -24.87 8.64
C TYR A 50 10.62 -25.85 8.37
N ASN A 51 10.32 -27.13 8.17
CA ASN A 51 11.32 -28.20 7.92
C ASN A 51 12.53 -28.16 8.88
N ASN A 52 12.30 -28.07 10.19
CA ASN A 52 13.32 -27.95 11.25
C ASN A 52 14.21 -26.70 11.18
N ASN A 53 13.96 -25.78 10.26
CA ASN A 53 14.65 -24.50 10.17
C ASN A 53 13.79 -23.37 10.77
N LYS A 54 14.46 -22.38 11.35
CA LYS A 54 13.80 -21.18 11.88
C LYS A 54 13.98 -20.02 10.92
N TYR A 55 12.89 -19.32 10.61
CA TYR A 55 12.87 -18.15 9.74
C TYR A 55 12.50 -16.94 10.58
N LEU A 56 13.40 -15.96 10.64
CA LEU A 56 13.14 -14.65 11.25
C LEU A 56 12.59 -13.73 10.17
N ILE A 57 11.33 -13.39 10.29
CA ILE A 57 10.62 -12.61 9.28
C ILE A 57 10.48 -11.16 9.76
N THR A 58 10.97 -10.21 8.97
CA THR A 58 10.86 -8.77 9.21
C THR A 58 9.90 -8.15 8.19
N ASP A 59 8.85 -7.47 8.67
CA ASP A 59 7.90 -6.75 7.82
C ASP A 59 8.43 -5.34 7.53
N LEU A 60 8.85 -5.08 6.28
CA LEU A 60 9.35 -3.76 5.87
C LEU A 60 8.18 -2.79 5.64
N PRO A 61 8.40 -1.47 5.76
CA PRO A 61 7.40 -0.49 5.38
C PRO A 61 6.92 -0.69 3.94
N GLY A 62 5.63 -0.45 3.68
CA GLY A 62 5.08 -0.55 2.33
C GLY A 62 5.58 0.59 1.46
N THR A 63 6.17 0.28 0.30
CA THR A 63 6.76 1.26 -0.62
C THR A 63 6.34 0.98 -2.06
N TYR A 64 6.28 2.03 -2.87
CA TYR A 64 6.01 1.88 -4.31
C TYR A 64 7.30 1.77 -5.13
N SER A 65 8.41 2.24 -4.59
CA SER A 65 9.71 2.24 -5.24
C SER A 65 10.83 2.21 -4.19
N LEU A 66 12.08 2.04 -4.63
CA LEU A 66 13.28 2.17 -3.81
C LEU A 66 14.10 3.43 -4.19
N CYS A 67 13.44 4.44 -4.73
CA CYS A 67 14.08 5.69 -5.18
C CYS A 67 14.29 6.73 -4.07
N ALA A 68 14.36 6.34 -2.80
CA ALA A 68 14.78 7.15 -1.65
C ALA A 68 14.11 8.54 -1.50
N HIS A 69 12.84 8.68 -1.90
CA HIS A 69 12.07 9.93 -1.76
C HIS A 69 11.26 9.99 -0.45
N SER A 70 10.90 8.85 0.13
CA SER A 70 10.19 8.76 1.41
C SER A 70 11.02 8.07 2.49
N ALA A 71 10.63 8.26 3.75
CA ALA A 71 11.28 7.59 4.87
C ALA A 71 11.16 6.06 4.77
N GLU A 72 10.00 5.59 4.31
CA GLU A 72 9.68 4.18 4.11
C GLU A 72 10.56 3.54 3.03
N GLU A 73 10.76 4.24 1.91
CA GLU A 73 11.61 3.79 0.80
C GLU A 73 13.08 3.68 1.23
N ILE A 74 13.57 4.67 1.97
CA ILE A 74 14.94 4.68 2.50
C ILE A 74 15.14 3.48 3.46
N ILE A 75 14.18 3.20 4.35
CA ILE A 75 14.27 2.10 5.30
C ILE A 75 14.28 0.75 4.54
N ALA A 76 13.34 0.56 3.60
CA ALA A 76 13.26 -0.67 2.83
C ALA A 76 14.53 -0.91 2.00
N CYS A 77 15.01 0.11 1.29
CA CYS A 77 16.23 0.04 0.49
C CYS A 77 17.45 -0.30 1.37
N ARG A 78 17.63 0.43 2.48
CA ARG A 78 18.74 0.19 3.42
C ARG A 78 18.69 -1.21 4.02
N HIS A 79 17.53 -1.69 4.43
CA HIS A 79 17.41 -3.03 5.00
C HIS A 79 17.83 -4.10 3.98
N ILE A 80 17.35 -4.02 2.75
CA ILE A 80 17.71 -5.01 1.70
C ILE A 80 19.19 -4.91 1.33
N CYS A 81 19.72 -3.69 1.18
CA CYS A 81 21.12 -3.48 0.75
C CYS A 81 22.14 -3.73 1.86
N LEU A 82 21.84 -3.27 3.09
CA LEU A 82 22.81 -3.28 4.19
C LEU A 82 22.66 -4.55 5.05
N GLU A 83 21.46 -4.94 5.43
CA GLU A 83 21.26 -6.13 6.27
C GLU A 83 21.40 -7.43 5.46
N LYS A 84 21.21 -7.38 4.12
CA LYS A 84 21.34 -8.52 3.19
C LYS A 84 20.62 -9.76 3.72
N PRO A 85 19.28 -9.75 3.85
CA PRO A 85 18.52 -10.90 4.33
C PRO A 85 18.77 -12.12 3.44
N ASP A 86 18.69 -13.33 4.02
CA ASP A 86 18.87 -14.59 3.28
C ASP A 86 17.83 -14.75 2.18
N VAL A 87 16.62 -14.17 2.37
CA VAL A 87 15.58 -14.12 1.35
C VAL A 87 14.80 -12.82 1.46
N THR A 88 14.54 -12.16 0.33
CA THR A 88 13.60 -11.05 0.23
C THR A 88 12.31 -11.52 -0.46
N VAL A 89 11.21 -11.57 0.26
CA VAL A 89 9.89 -11.90 -0.28
C VAL A 89 9.17 -10.64 -0.70
N ILE A 90 8.81 -10.55 -1.96
CA ILE A 90 8.13 -9.38 -2.53
C ILE A 90 6.66 -9.71 -2.68
N VAL A 91 5.80 -9.10 -1.87
CA VAL A 91 4.36 -9.33 -1.89
C VAL A 91 3.69 -8.39 -2.89
N CYS A 92 2.97 -8.96 -3.84
CA CYS A 92 2.25 -8.26 -4.90
C CYS A 92 0.78 -8.64 -4.91
N ASP A 93 -0.09 -7.70 -5.27
CA ASP A 93 -1.51 -7.95 -5.52
C ASP A 93 -1.71 -8.50 -6.93
N ALA A 94 -2.27 -9.69 -7.05
CA ALA A 94 -2.60 -10.34 -8.32
C ALA A 94 -3.52 -9.49 -9.21
N SER A 95 -4.35 -8.63 -8.63
CA SER A 95 -5.29 -7.79 -9.39
C SER A 95 -4.64 -6.53 -9.99
N CYS A 96 -3.48 -6.11 -9.46
CA CYS A 96 -2.73 -4.91 -9.83
C CYS A 96 -1.25 -5.23 -10.11
N LEU A 97 -0.94 -6.43 -10.62
CA LEU A 97 0.42 -6.96 -10.73
C LEU A 97 1.34 -6.03 -11.54
N GLU A 98 0.88 -5.48 -12.65
CA GLU A 98 1.60 -4.55 -13.52
C GLU A 98 2.24 -3.39 -12.71
N ARG A 99 1.47 -2.78 -11.83
CA ARG A 99 1.97 -1.69 -10.97
C ARG A 99 2.97 -2.19 -9.92
N ASN A 100 2.77 -3.40 -9.40
CA ASN A 100 3.63 -3.94 -8.35
C ASN A 100 4.97 -4.46 -8.90
N LEU A 101 5.03 -4.87 -10.16
CA LEU A 101 6.25 -5.37 -10.80
C LEU A 101 7.37 -4.32 -10.84
N ASN A 102 7.07 -3.03 -10.81
CA ASN A 102 8.08 -1.98 -10.70
C ASN A 102 8.97 -2.16 -9.47
N LEU A 103 8.38 -2.43 -8.31
CA LEU A 103 9.13 -2.68 -7.08
C LEU A 103 9.88 -4.01 -7.15
N VAL A 104 9.27 -5.04 -7.76
CA VAL A 104 9.91 -6.35 -7.96
C VAL A 104 11.21 -6.20 -8.74
N LEU A 105 11.17 -5.50 -9.87
CA LEU A 105 12.34 -5.28 -10.72
C LEU A 105 13.43 -4.49 -9.97
N GLN A 106 13.08 -3.47 -9.21
CA GLN A 106 14.03 -2.71 -8.40
C GLN A 106 14.69 -3.56 -7.31
N ILE A 107 13.94 -4.45 -6.65
CA ILE A 107 14.50 -5.35 -5.64
C ILE A 107 15.42 -6.39 -6.29
N THR A 108 15.06 -6.91 -7.47
CA THR A 108 15.91 -7.87 -8.18
C THR A 108 17.21 -7.26 -8.69
N GLU A 109 17.30 -5.94 -8.87
CA GLU A 109 18.57 -5.24 -9.12
C GLU A 109 19.51 -5.24 -7.89
N ILE A 110 18.96 -5.33 -6.68
CA ILE A 110 19.74 -5.32 -5.43
C ILE A 110 20.15 -6.73 -5.02
N THR A 111 19.24 -7.70 -5.12
CA THR A 111 19.47 -9.06 -4.63
C THR A 111 18.94 -10.12 -5.60
N SER A 112 19.73 -11.20 -5.75
CA SER A 112 19.28 -12.42 -6.43
C SER A 112 18.47 -13.35 -5.54
N LYS A 113 18.51 -13.13 -4.22
CA LYS A 113 17.81 -13.94 -3.22
C LYS A 113 16.39 -13.39 -2.99
N ALA A 114 15.59 -13.38 -4.05
CA ALA A 114 14.22 -12.86 -4.05
C ALA A 114 13.21 -13.96 -4.35
N VAL A 115 12.02 -13.84 -3.75
CA VAL A 115 10.83 -14.66 -4.03
C VAL A 115 9.65 -13.74 -4.27
N LEU A 116 8.93 -13.92 -5.36
CA LEU A 116 7.71 -13.18 -5.63
C LEU A 116 6.50 -13.91 -5.02
N CYS A 117 5.79 -13.25 -4.12
CA CYS A 117 4.52 -13.71 -3.54
C CYS A 117 3.36 -12.98 -4.23
N VAL A 118 2.70 -13.62 -5.17
CA VAL A 118 1.49 -13.08 -5.81
C VAL A 118 0.29 -13.39 -4.92
N ASN A 119 -0.12 -12.42 -4.13
CA ASN A 119 -1.19 -12.52 -3.14
C ASN A 119 -2.55 -12.07 -3.71
N MET A 120 -3.63 -12.28 -2.95
CA MET A 120 -5.00 -11.93 -3.34
C MET A 120 -5.48 -12.63 -4.62
N MET A 121 -5.04 -13.88 -4.84
CA MET A 121 -5.46 -14.67 -6.00
C MET A 121 -6.98 -14.91 -6.07
N ASP A 122 -7.64 -15.00 -4.92
CA ASP A 122 -9.09 -15.09 -4.79
C ASP A 122 -9.83 -13.83 -5.27
N GLU A 123 -9.26 -12.66 -5.07
CA GLU A 123 -9.79 -11.40 -5.59
C GLU A 123 -9.53 -11.25 -7.10
N ALA A 124 -8.35 -11.63 -7.57
CA ALA A 124 -8.03 -11.66 -8.99
C ALA A 124 -8.98 -12.60 -9.76
N GLU A 125 -9.26 -13.78 -9.20
CA GLU A 125 -10.20 -14.73 -9.79
C GLU A 125 -11.63 -14.16 -9.89
N LYS A 126 -12.12 -13.48 -8.84
CA LYS A 126 -13.41 -12.76 -8.88
C LYS A 126 -13.44 -11.68 -9.97
N LYS A 127 -12.32 -11.05 -10.24
CA LYS A 127 -12.16 -10.04 -11.30
C LYS A 127 -11.87 -10.67 -12.67
N ASN A 128 -11.88 -12.00 -12.81
CA ASN A 128 -11.51 -12.76 -14.01
C ASN A 128 -10.10 -12.43 -14.54
N ILE A 129 -9.17 -12.19 -13.63
CA ILE A 129 -7.75 -12.00 -13.91
C ILE A 129 -7.06 -13.35 -13.68
N LYS A 130 -6.42 -13.88 -14.70
CA LYS A 130 -5.62 -15.10 -14.62
C LYS A 130 -4.14 -14.74 -14.71
N THR A 131 -3.38 -15.16 -13.73
CA THR A 131 -1.94 -14.95 -13.66
C THR A 131 -1.21 -16.25 -13.95
N ASP A 132 -0.30 -16.22 -14.91
CA ASP A 132 0.55 -17.36 -15.26
C ASP A 132 1.83 -17.31 -14.41
N ILE A 133 1.80 -18.05 -13.30
CA ILE A 133 2.90 -18.10 -12.31
C ILE A 133 4.19 -18.64 -12.93
N THR A 134 4.11 -19.64 -13.81
CA THR A 134 5.26 -20.26 -14.44
C THR A 134 5.95 -19.27 -15.37
N LYS A 135 5.18 -18.55 -16.18
CA LYS A 135 5.69 -17.56 -17.09
C LYS A 135 6.34 -16.39 -16.38
N LEU A 136 5.71 -15.91 -15.28
CA LEU A 136 6.30 -14.87 -14.43
C LEU A 136 7.62 -15.30 -13.82
N SER A 137 7.71 -16.55 -13.35
CA SER A 137 8.95 -17.08 -12.79
C SER A 137 10.06 -17.16 -13.83
N GLN A 138 9.74 -17.56 -15.04
CA GLN A 138 10.71 -17.61 -16.15
C GLN A 138 11.20 -16.22 -16.55
N GLN A 139 10.31 -15.24 -16.66
CA GLN A 139 10.67 -13.88 -17.06
C GLN A 139 11.44 -13.10 -15.99
N LEU A 140 11.08 -13.29 -14.74
CA LEU A 140 11.73 -12.62 -13.61
C LEU A 140 12.99 -13.34 -13.12
N GLY A 141 13.16 -14.62 -13.49
CA GLY A 141 14.27 -15.45 -13.02
C GLY A 141 14.26 -15.75 -11.51
N ILE A 142 13.14 -15.54 -10.84
CA ILE A 142 12.97 -15.80 -9.41
C ILE A 142 11.77 -16.72 -9.18
N PRO A 143 11.76 -17.51 -8.09
CA PRO A 143 10.60 -18.31 -7.73
C PRO A 143 9.37 -17.44 -7.47
N VAL A 144 8.21 -17.91 -7.95
CA VAL A 144 6.92 -17.22 -7.79
C VAL A 144 5.93 -18.14 -7.10
N ALA A 145 5.32 -17.67 -6.02
CA ALA A 145 4.29 -18.38 -5.29
C ALA A 145 2.96 -17.62 -5.31
N ALA A 146 1.89 -18.30 -5.71
CA ALA A 146 0.53 -17.77 -5.68
C ALA A 146 -0.10 -18.01 -4.31
N THR A 147 -0.65 -16.97 -3.69
CA THR A 147 -1.22 -17.04 -2.34
C THR A 147 -2.57 -16.32 -2.25
N SER A 148 -3.37 -16.74 -1.30
CA SER A 148 -4.51 -16.01 -0.76
C SER A 148 -4.36 -16.02 0.76
N ALA A 149 -3.54 -15.11 1.28
CA ALA A 149 -3.10 -15.12 2.68
C ALA A 149 -4.26 -15.06 3.68
N ARG A 150 -5.33 -14.34 3.35
CA ARG A 150 -6.55 -14.26 4.16
C ARG A 150 -7.20 -15.64 4.40
N SER A 151 -7.19 -16.52 3.39
CA SER A 151 -7.71 -17.89 3.46
C SER A 151 -6.61 -18.93 3.72
N LYS A 152 -5.38 -18.51 4.00
CA LYS A 152 -4.19 -19.34 4.25
C LYS A 152 -3.85 -20.30 3.10
N LYS A 153 -4.31 -20.04 1.88
CA LYS A 153 -4.00 -20.86 0.72
C LYS A 153 -2.66 -20.46 0.11
N GLY A 154 -1.86 -21.46 -0.28
CA GLY A 154 -0.59 -21.27 -0.99
C GLY A 154 0.59 -20.89 -0.09
N LEU A 155 0.42 -20.76 1.23
CA LEU A 155 1.52 -20.43 2.15
C LEU A 155 2.62 -21.50 2.20
N ASP A 156 2.26 -22.79 2.09
CA ASP A 156 3.24 -23.88 2.03
C ASP A 156 4.13 -23.78 0.79
N LYS A 157 3.54 -23.44 -0.37
CA LYS A 157 4.32 -23.21 -1.60
C LYS A 157 5.22 -21.98 -1.48
N LEU A 158 4.77 -20.93 -0.79
CA LEU A 158 5.60 -19.77 -0.49
C LEU A 158 6.78 -20.16 0.39
N MET A 159 6.57 -20.96 1.44
CA MET A 159 7.64 -21.43 2.31
C MET A 159 8.62 -22.35 1.58
N GLN A 160 8.13 -23.24 0.71
CA GLN A 160 9.02 -24.05 -0.16
C GLN A 160 9.90 -23.18 -1.06
N ALA A 161 9.33 -22.12 -1.65
CA ALA A 161 10.10 -21.18 -2.45
C ALA A 161 11.13 -20.41 -1.62
N ILE A 162 10.76 -19.94 -0.43
CA ILE A 162 11.68 -19.28 0.51
C ILE A 162 12.83 -20.23 0.89
N GLU A 163 12.54 -21.46 1.29
CA GLU A 163 13.53 -22.45 1.66
C GLU A 163 14.48 -22.78 0.51
N SER A 164 13.94 -22.94 -0.72
CA SER A 164 14.76 -23.21 -1.91
C SER A 164 15.78 -22.10 -2.19
N VAL A 165 15.37 -20.83 -2.03
CA VAL A 165 16.27 -19.67 -2.20
C VAL A 165 17.25 -19.53 -1.05
N ALA A 166 16.82 -19.75 0.20
CA ALA A 166 17.68 -19.68 1.38
C ALA A 166 18.81 -20.72 1.35
N LEU A 167 18.53 -21.92 0.83
CA LEU A 167 19.50 -23.01 0.72
C LEU A 167 20.33 -22.97 -0.56
N SER A 168 19.86 -22.26 -1.59
CA SER A 168 20.58 -22.14 -2.86
C SER A 168 21.88 -21.34 -2.72
N LYS A 169 22.94 -21.86 -3.31
CA LYS A 169 24.21 -21.14 -3.52
C LYS A 169 24.27 -20.46 -4.88
N GLU A 170 23.32 -20.76 -5.77
CA GLU A 170 23.26 -20.21 -7.10
C GLU A 170 22.60 -18.83 -7.06
N SER A 171 23.26 -17.85 -7.68
CA SER A 171 22.66 -16.54 -7.94
C SER A 171 22.03 -16.57 -9.34
N ASN A 172 20.74 -16.25 -9.43
CA ASN A 172 20.15 -15.96 -10.73
C ASN A 172 20.68 -14.63 -11.25
N ASP A 173 21.39 -14.66 -12.37
CA ASP A 173 22.04 -13.48 -12.96
C ASP A 173 21.13 -12.70 -13.93
N ILE A 174 19.82 -12.87 -13.82
CA ILE A 174 18.88 -12.03 -14.60
C ILE A 174 18.92 -10.62 -14.02
N THR A 175 19.52 -9.71 -14.77
CA THR A 175 19.55 -8.28 -14.49
C THR A 175 18.70 -7.55 -15.51
N LEU A 176 18.09 -6.44 -15.11
CA LEU A 176 17.36 -5.56 -16.01
C LEU A 176 18.35 -4.97 -17.02
N VAL A 177 17.97 -4.98 -18.29
CA VAL A 177 18.76 -4.34 -19.36
C VAL A 177 18.19 -2.95 -19.61
N TYR A 178 19.00 -1.94 -19.37
CA TYR A 178 18.65 -0.55 -19.62
C TYR A 178 19.00 -0.11 -21.05
N THR A 179 18.75 1.13 -21.38
CA THR A 179 19.18 1.71 -22.66
C THR A 179 20.70 1.64 -22.81
N SER A 180 21.19 1.59 -24.06
CA SER A 180 22.64 1.57 -24.33
C SER A 180 23.39 2.74 -23.69
N ARG A 181 22.72 3.86 -23.51
CA ARG A 181 23.27 5.05 -22.84
C ARG A 181 23.54 4.80 -21.36
N ILE A 182 22.56 4.21 -20.64
CA ILE A 182 22.68 3.87 -19.22
C ILE A 182 23.73 2.76 -19.04
N GLU A 183 23.68 1.70 -19.87
CA GLU A 183 24.64 0.60 -19.79
C GLU A 183 26.08 1.06 -20.05
N ASN A 184 26.29 1.99 -20.99
CA ASN A 184 27.60 2.60 -21.22
C ASN A 184 28.06 3.43 -20.00
N ALA A 185 27.17 4.17 -19.37
CA ALA A 185 27.50 4.92 -18.15
C ALA A 185 27.86 3.98 -16.98
N ILE A 186 27.08 2.90 -16.79
CA ILE A 186 27.38 1.85 -15.79
C ILE A 186 28.76 1.24 -16.07
N SER A 187 29.06 0.87 -17.30
CA SER A 187 30.35 0.24 -17.67
C SER A 187 31.55 1.15 -17.39
N GLN A 188 31.40 2.46 -17.49
CA GLN A 188 32.44 3.44 -17.15
C GLN A 188 32.60 3.62 -15.63
N LEU A 189 31.51 3.52 -14.84
CA LEU A 189 31.55 3.64 -13.39
C LEU A 189 31.98 2.36 -12.69
N LEU A 190 31.68 1.20 -13.25
CA LEU A 190 31.91 -0.12 -12.64
C LEU A 190 33.37 -0.34 -12.21
N PRO A 191 34.40 -0.01 -13.00
CA PRO A 191 35.81 -0.14 -12.59
C PRO A 191 36.15 0.74 -11.38
N LEU A 192 35.47 1.88 -11.24
CA LEU A 192 35.68 2.77 -10.10
C LEU A 192 35.11 2.22 -8.80
N THR A 193 34.25 1.19 -8.85
CA THR A 193 33.67 0.53 -7.66
C THR A 193 34.47 -0.67 -7.19
N GLU A 194 35.62 -1.00 -7.79
CA GLU A 194 36.41 -2.20 -7.45
C GLU A 194 36.91 -2.21 -6.01
N LYS A 195 37.19 -1.03 -5.44
CA LYS A 195 37.62 -0.89 -4.03
C LYS A 195 36.52 -1.22 -3.03
N ILE A 196 35.26 -1.32 -3.47
CA ILE A 196 34.15 -1.68 -2.61
C ILE A 196 34.10 -3.22 -2.58
N GLU A 197 34.41 -3.80 -1.43
CA GLU A 197 34.38 -5.27 -1.24
C GLU A 197 32.94 -5.78 -1.15
N THR A 198 32.30 -5.96 -2.31
CA THR A 198 30.92 -6.44 -2.42
C THR A 198 30.72 -7.22 -3.73
N ASP A 199 29.57 -7.88 -3.87
CA ASP A 199 29.21 -8.62 -5.07
C ASP A 199 28.98 -7.71 -6.30
N SER A 200 29.06 -8.28 -7.50
CA SER A 200 28.92 -7.54 -8.77
C SER A 200 27.56 -6.84 -8.92
N ARG A 201 26.50 -7.44 -8.38
CA ARG A 201 25.14 -6.88 -8.42
C ARG A 201 25.04 -5.62 -7.55
N THR A 202 25.56 -5.67 -6.35
CA THR A 202 25.64 -4.49 -5.47
C THR A 202 26.48 -3.37 -6.09
N LYS A 203 27.60 -3.69 -6.75
CA LYS A 203 28.41 -2.71 -7.50
C LYS A 203 27.64 -2.04 -8.62
N ARG A 204 26.89 -2.83 -9.42
CA ARG A 204 26.00 -2.31 -10.46
C ARG A 204 24.91 -1.42 -9.89
N PHE A 205 24.29 -1.83 -8.77
CA PHE A 205 23.29 -1.02 -8.09
C PHE A 205 23.85 0.31 -7.58
N ILE A 206 25.08 0.33 -7.04
CA ILE A 206 25.77 1.57 -6.66
C ILE A 206 25.94 2.50 -7.87
N CYS A 207 26.34 1.97 -9.02
CA CYS A 207 26.43 2.76 -10.26
C CYS A 207 25.09 3.37 -10.66
N LEU A 208 24.00 2.58 -10.61
CA LEU A 208 22.64 3.07 -10.88
C LEU A 208 22.23 4.19 -9.92
N LYS A 209 22.52 4.03 -8.63
CA LYS A 209 22.23 5.06 -7.61
C LYS A 209 23.02 6.33 -7.82
N LEU A 210 24.29 6.23 -8.19
CA LEU A 210 25.11 7.38 -8.58
C LEU A 210 24.52 8.11 -9.80
N LEU A 211 24.08 7.39 -10.83
CA LEU A 211 23.45 7.98 -12.02
C LEU A 211 22.09 8.63 -11.71
N GLN A 212 21.41 8.20 -10.66
CA GLN A 212 20.16 8.79 -10.14
C GLN A 212 20.41 9.99 -9.21
N GLY A 213 21.67 10.29 -8.84
CA GLY A 213 22.00 11.35 -7.89
C GLY A 213 21.69 10.99 -6.43
N ASP A 214 21.44 9.72 -6.10
CA ASP A 214 21.16 9.23 -4.74
C ASP A 214 22.46 9.00 -3.96
N SER A 215 23.11 10.11 -3.60
CA SER A 215 24.39 10.10 -2.85
C SER A 215 24.24 9.51 -1.44
N ASP A 216 23.07 9.64 -0.80
CA ASP A 216 22.84 9.19 0.58
C ASP A 216 22.84 7.66 0.69
N THR A 217 22.21 6.99 -0.27
CA THR A 217 22.23 5.52 -0.34
C THR A 217 23.63 5.02 -0.65
N VAL A 218 24.35 5.67 -1.57
CA VAL A 218 25.72 5.31 -1.92
C VAL A 218 26.66 5.52 -0.73
N ASP A 219 26.57 6.64 -0.01
CA ASP A 219 27.35 6.92 1.19
C ASP A 219 27.14 5.83 2.27
N SER A 220 25.88 5.46 2.50
CA SER A 220 25.55 4.40 3.47
C SER A 220 26.16 3.04 3.09
N LEU A 221 26.17 2.68 1.80
CA LEU A 221 26.77 1.45 1.28
C LEU A 221 28.30 1.51 1.37
N CYS A 222 28.90 2.63 0.99
CA CYS A 222 30.34 2.83 1.05
C CYS A 222 30.85 2.76 2.48
N LYS A 223 30.21 3.43 3.43
CA LYS A 223 30.57 3.37 4.86
C LYS A 223 30.52 1.98 5.44
N LYS A 224 29.50 1.19 5.07
CA LYS A 224 29.40 -0.21 5.51
C LYS A 224 30.59 -1.06 5.05
N HIS A 225 31.10 -0.79 3.86
CA HIS A 225 32.26 -1.49 3.28
C HIS A 225 33.59 -0.83 3.58
N GLY A 226 33.65 0.12 4.56
CA GLY A 226 34.89 0.71 5.07
C GLY A 226 35.60 1.62 4.07
N THR A 227 34.86 2.21 3.12
CA THR A 227 35.45 3.13 2.13
C THR A 227 35.58 4.54 2.67
N ASP A 228 36.63 5.25 2.24
CA ASP A 228 37.00 6.60 2.65
C ASP A 228 36.08 7.66 1.99
N ASP A 229 35.79 8.76 2.70
CA ASP A 229 34.99 9.89 2.20
C ASP A 229 35.59 10.52 0.93
N ASN A 230 36.91 10.51 0.77
CA ASN A 230 37.55 11.02 -0.43
C ASN A 230 37.27 10.15 -1.66
N TYR A 231 37.18 8.84 -1.46
CA TYR A 231 36.81 7.91 -2.51
C TYR A 231 35.34 8.10 -2.93
N LEU A 232 34.43 8.26 -1.97
CA LEU A 232 33.04 8.58 -2.24
C LEU A 232 32.88 9.86 -3.07
N LYS A 233 33.59 10.92 -2.70
CA LYS A 233 33.60 12.19 -3.47
C LYS A 233 34.10 11.99 -4.89
N ALA A 234 35.13 11.15 -5.09
CA ALA A 234 35.65 10.82 -6.42
C ALA A 234 34.62 10.06 -7.26
N LEU A 235 33.89 9.09 -6.66
CA LEU A 235 32.81 8.37 -7.34
C LEU A 235 31.66 9.30 -7.75
N ILE A 236 31.20 10.16 -6.86
CA ILE A 236 30.14 11.14 -7.17
C ILE A 236 30.61 12.09 -8.28
N SER A 237 31.82 12.63 -8.20
CA SER A 237 32.35 13.52 -9.23
C SER A 237 32.51 12.83 -10.59
N ALA A 238 32.80 11.52 -10.61
CA ALA A 238 32.84 10.76 -11.86
C ALA A 238 31.44 10.54 -12.45
N ALA A 239 30.46 10.28 -11.61
CA ALA A 239 29.07 10.13 -12.03
C ALA A 239 28.50 11.46 -12.57
N ASP A 240 28.76 12.58 -11.88
CA ASP A 240 28.32 13.93 -12.30
C ASP A 240 28.83 14.32 -13.68
N ARG A 241 30.05 13.90 -14.05
CA ARG A 241 30.61 14.13 -15.40
C ARG A 241 29.85 13.36 -16.50
N LEU A 242 29.24 12.23 -16.15
CA LEU A 242 28.46 11.40 -17.09
C LEU A 242 26.98 11.83 -17.11
N THR A 243 26.51 12.48 -16.03
CA THR A 243 25.10 12.85 -15.84
C THR A 243 24.79 14.16 -16.55
N VAL A 244 24.73 14.13 -17.87
CA VAL A 244 24.45 15.34 -18.68
C VAL A 244 22.95 15.63 -18.77
N ASN A 245 22.02 14.69 -18.50
CA ASN A 245 20.55 14.90 -18.44
C ASN A 245 19.80 13.65 -17.94
N ASN A 246 18.94 13.83 -16.96
CA ASN A 246 17.78 12.99 -16.57
C ASN A 246 17.90 11.46 -16.69
N PHE A 247 18.99 10.84 -16.21
CA PHE A 247 19.08 9.39 -16.12
C PHE A 247 17.99 8.80 -15.21
N THR A 248 17.56 9.53 -14.20
CA THR A 248 16.52 9.08 -13.27
C THR A 248 15.23 8.76 -14.02
N ASP A 249 14.74 9.67 -14.85
CA ASP A 249 13.50 9.48 -15.63
C ASP A 249 13.64 8.34 -16.65
N GLU A 250 14.82 8.22 -17.26
CA GLU A 250 15.11 7.17 -18.23
C GLU A 250 15.16 5.78 -17.56
N ILE A 251 15.81 5.67 -16.38
CA ILE A 251 15.85 4.43 -15.58
C ILE A 251 14.43 4.04 -15.15
N ILE A 252 13.66 4.97 -14.61
CA ILE A 252 12.27 4.73 -14.18
C ILE A 252 11.41 4.28 -15.38
N SER A 253 11.56 4.92 -16.52
CA SER A 253 10.83 4.57 -17.74
C SER A 253 11.17 3.16 -18.24
N CYS A 254 12.44 2.77 -18.21
CA CYS A 254 12.87 1.41 -18.57
C CYS A 254 12.25 0.36 -17.64
N ILE A 255 12.25 0.61 -16.33
CA ILE A 255 11.64 -0.29 -15.33
C ILE A 255 10.15 -0.44 -15.63
N PHE A 256 9.46 0.69 -15.89
CA PHE A 256 8.04 0.70 -16.17
C PHE A 256 7.67 -0.07 -17.44
N ILE A 257 8.37 0.18 -18.54
CA ILE A 257 8.16 -0.51 -19.83
C ILE A 257 8.40 -2.02 -19.68
N THR A 258 9.44 -2.41 -18.93
CA THR A 258 9.74 -3.82 -18.69
C THR A 258 8.66 -4.48 -17.82
N ALA A 259 8.19 -3.79 -16.77
CA ALA A 259 7.11 -4.27 -15.91
C ALA A 259 5.81 -4.46 -16.71
N GLU A 260 5.47 -3.51 -17.59
CA GLU A 260 4.32 -3.59 -18.48
C GLU A 260 4.43 -4.78 -19.44
N GLY A 261 5.60 -5.00 -20.03
CA GLY A 261 5.88 -6.13 -20.92
C GLY A 261 5.68 -7.47 -20.21
N ILE A 262 6.26 -7.63 -19.01
CA ILE A 262 6.10 -8.85 -18.19
C ILE A 262 4.63 -9.06 -17.80
N ALA A 263 3.94 -8.00 -17.39
CA ALA A 263 2.53 -8.07 -17.04
C ALA A 263 1.64 -8.44 -18.23
N ALA A 264 1.88 -7.86 -19.41
CA ALA A 264 1.12 -8.14 -20.62
C ALA A 264 1.20 -9.61 -21.04
N GLU A 265 2.33 -10.23 -20.80
CA GLU A 265 2.54 -11.64 -21.12
C GLU A 265 2.08 -12.59 -20.00
N GLY A 266 2.29 -12.21 -18.74
CA GLY A 266 2.00 -13.04 -17.55
C GLY A 266 0.58 -12.93 -17.05
N VAL A 267 -0.19 -11.87 -17.39
CA VAL A 267 -1.52 -11.61 -16.87
C VAL A 267 -2.56 -11.54 -17.99
N LYS A 268 -3.48 -12.47 -17.98
CA LYS A 268 -4.61 -12.49 -18.93
C LYS A 268 -5.85 -11.93 -18.25
N ARG A 269 -6.36 -10.80 -18.73
CA ARG A 269 -7.63 -10.20 -18.30
C ARG A 269 -8.72 -10.65 -19.25
N SER A 270 -9.64 -11.52 -18.79
CA SER A 270 -10.82 -11.85 -19.58
C SER A 270 -11.82 -10.70 -19.51
N ALA A 271 -12.12 -10.09 -20.63
CA ALA A 271 -13.11 -9.01 -20.72
C ALA A 271 -14.49 -9.54 -20.33
N ASN A 272 -14.92 -9.30 -19.09
CA ASN A 272 -16.26 -9.65 -18.65
C ASN A 272 -17.24 -8.55 -19.10
N LYS A 273 -18.38 -8.94 -19.67
CA LYS A 273 -19.46 -8.02 -20.07
C LYS A 273 -19.85 -7.07 -18.94
N LYS A 274 -19.72 -7.53 -17.68
CA LYS A 274 -19.96 -6.71 -16.48
C LYS A 274 -18.93 -5.57 -16.34
N GLN A 275 -17.64 -5.86 -16.50
CA GLN A 275 -16.57 -4.83 -16.43
C GLN A 275 -16.67 -3.79 -17.56
N VAL A 276 -17.08 -4.23 -18.78
CA VAL A 276 -17.30 -3.29 -19.89
C VAL A 276 -18.48 -2.36 -19.57
N ARG A 277 -19.54 -2.90 -18.94
CA ARG A 277 -20.69 -2.08 -18.49
C ARG A 277 -20.28 -1.12 -17.37
N ASP A 278 -19.53 -1.60 -16.39
CA ASP A 278 -19.09 -0.78 -15.25
C ASP A 278 -18.18 0.36 -15.72
N ARG A 279 -17.22 0.10 -16.64
CA ARG A 279 -16.41 1.16 -17.28
C ARG A 279 -17.23 2.17 -18.09
N LYS A 280 -18.33 1.72 -18.74
CA LYS A 280 -19.25 2.66 -19.43
C LYS A 280 -19.99 3.54 -18.44
N ILE A 281 -20.45 2.95 -17.32
CA ILE A 281 -21.11 3.68 -16.24
C ILE A 281 -20.13 4.69 -15.62
N ASP A 282 -18.91 4.26 -15.28
CA ASP A 282 -17.86 5.15 -14.76
C ASP A 282 -17.59 6.33 -15.71
N ARG A 283 -17.43 6.05 -17.00
CA ARG A 283 -17.20 7.11 -18.00
C ARG A 283 -18.34 8.12 -18.07
N ILE A 284 -19.59 7.69 -17.86
CA ILE A 284 -20.75 8.56 -17.84
C ILE A 284 -20.78 9.36 -16.52
N LEU A 285 -20.50 8.71 -15.38
CA LEU A 285 -20.53 9.34 -14.06
C LEU A 285 -19.39 10.34 -13.86
N THR A 286 -18.18 10.01 -14.38
CA THR A 286 -16.98 10.84 -14.21
C THR A 286 -16.68 11.78 -15.40
N GLY A 287 -17.49 11.72 -16.46
CA GLY A 287 -17.33 12.57 -17.64
C GLY A 287 -17.55 14.06 -17.32
N LYS A 288 -16.68 14.95 -17.81
CA LYS A 288 -16.78 16.42 -17.54
C LYS A 288 -18.14 17.02 -17.93
N LEU A 289 -18.76 16.53 -19.01
CA LEU A 289 -20.06 17.03 -19.48
C LEU A 289 -21.27 16.33 -18.84
N THR A 290 -21.12 15.07 -18.42
CA THR A 290 -22.21 14.25 -17.88
C THR A 290 -22.15 14.14 -16.37
N GLY A 291 -20.96 14.15 -15.77
CA GLY A 291 -20.77 14.01 -14.33
C GLY A 291 -21.38 15.18 -13.53
N ILE A 292 -21.17 16.43 -13.98
CA ILE A 292 -21.72 17.62 -13.28
C ILE A 292 -23.26 17.59 -13.23
N PRO A 293 -24.00 17.36 -14.34
CA PRO A 293 -25.47 17.25 -14.29
C PRO A 293 -25.94 16.08 -13.41
N ILE A 294 -25.26 14.93 -13.46
CA ILE A 294 -25.59 13.76 -12.63
C ILE A 294 -25.38 14.06 -11.14
N MET A 295 -24.26 14.70 -10.79
CA MET A 295 -23.98 15.13 -9.43
C MET A 295 -25.05 16.08 -8.89
N LEU A 296 -25.44 17.10 -9.69
CA LEU A 296 -26.49 18.02 -9.32
C LEU A 296 -27.86 17.34 -9.17
N LEU A 297 -28.17 16.40 -10.06
CA LEU A 297 -29.39 15.60 -9.97
C LEU A 297 -29.42 14.74 -8.69
N MET A 298 -28.30 14.07 -8.36
CA MET A 298 -28.16 13.28 -7.13
C MET A 298 -28.33 14.15 -5.89
N LEU A 299 -27.67 15.33 -5.86
CA LEU A 299 -27.81 16.28 -4.77
C LEU A 299 -29.28 16.72 -4.62
N PHE A 300 -29.95 17.03 -5.74
CA PHE A 300 -31.38 17.41 -5.73
C PHE A 300 -32.26 16.29 -5.17
N ILE A 301 -32.02 15.04 -5.57
CA ILE A 301 -32.76 13.85 -5.08
C ILE A 301 -32.57 13.69 -3.57
N ILE A 302 -31.35 13.85 -3.06
CA ILE A 302 -31.06 13.72 -1.63
C ILE A 302 -31.75 14.82 -0.84
N LEU A 303 -31.66 16.07 -1.29
CA LEU A 303 -32.34 17.18 -0.63
C LEU A 303 -33.85 16.97 -0.65
N TRP A 304 -34.43 16.53 -1.78
CA TRP A 304 -35.85 16.26 -1.89
C TRP A 304 -36.31 15.14 -0.94
N ILE A 305 -35.56 14.02 -0.87
CA ILE A 305 -35.85 12.91 0.06
C ILE A 305 -35.74 13.41 1.51
N THR A 306 -34.70 14.18 1.84
CA THR A 306 -34.49 14.73 3.16
C THR A 306 -35.63 15.63 3.60
N ILE A 307 -36.04 16.56 2.77
CA ILE A 307 -37.14 17.51 3.10
C ILE A 307 -38.48 16.76 3.20
N THR A 308 -38.81 15.96 2.19
CA THR A 308 -40.09 15.25 2.14
C THR A 308 -40.17 14.15 3.23
N GLY A 309 -39.07 13.39 3.43
CA GLY A 309 -39.02 12.34 4.42
C GLY A 309 -39.00 12.84 5.88
N ALA A 310 -38.47 14.04 6.11
CA ALA A 310 -38.43 14.63 7.44
C ALA A 310 -39.79 15.20 7.91
N ASN A 311 -40.69 15.51 7.02
CA ASN A 311 -41.96 16.15 7.37
C ASN A 311 -42.83 15.32 8.32
N TYR A 312 -42.94 14.02 8.07
CA TYR A 312 -43.73 13.12 8.91
C TYR A 312 -43.15 12.95 10.33
N PRO A 313 -41.87 12.60 10.51
CA PRO A 313 -41.23 12.54 11.83
C PRO A 313 -41.25 13.88 12.58
N SER A 314 -41.08 15.01 11.87
CA SER A 314 -41.13 16.35 12.45
C SER A 314 -42.51 16.67 13.00
N ALA A 315 -43.60 16.36 12.26
CA ALA A 315 -44.96 16.53 12.72
C ALA A 315 -45.28 15.69 13.96
N LEU A 316 -44.83 14.42 13.97
CA LEU A 316 -45.03 13.49 15.07
C LEU A 316 -44.29 13.96 16.32
N LEU A 317 -43.05 14.43 16.20
CA LEU A 317 -42.29 15.01 17.30
C LEU A 317 -42.93 16.27 17.85
N SER A 318 -43.41 17.13 16.97
CA SER A 318 -44.10 18.37 17.36
C SER A 318 -45.37 18.09 18.17
N GLU A 319 -46.15 17.07 17.77
CA GLU A 319 -47.35 16.65 18.52
C GLU A 319 -46.98 16.05 19.87
N LEU A 320 -45.94 15.21 19.92
CA LEU A 320 -45.46 14.58 21.16
C LEU A 320 -44.98 15.62 22.16
N PHE A 321 -44.18 16.59 21.68
CA PHE A 321 -43.71 17.68 22.54
C PHE A 321 -44.81 18.63 22.98
N GLY A 322 -45.85 18.89 22.14
CA GLY A 322 -47.02 19.64 22.51
C GLY A 322 -47.80 18.99 23.67
N LYS A 323 -47.92 17.63 23.66
CA LYS A 323 -48.51 16.89 24.76
C LYS A 323 -47.64 16.98 26.02
N ALA A 324 -46.31 16.86 25.87
CA ALA A 324 -45.38 17.01 26.98
C ALA A 324 -45.40 18.40 27.61
N GLU A 325 -45.52 19.44 26.78
CA GLU A 325 -45.67 20.85 27.21
C GLU A 325 -46.91 21.04 28.09
N SER A 326 -48.07 20.51 27.66
CA SER A 326 -49.32 20.61 28.43
C SER A 326 -49.27 19.86 29.76
N LEU A 327 -48.58 18.70 29.78
CA LEU A 327 -48.34 17.94 31.01
C LEU A 327 -47.40 18.68 31.95
N LEU A 328 -46.34 19.30 31.45
CA LEU A 328 -45.40 20.09 32.21
C LEU A 328 -46.08 21.32 32.85
N TYR A 329 -46.89 22.00 32.05
CA TYR A 329 -47.67 23.15 32.50
C TYR A 329 -48.63 22.78 33.65
N SER A 330 -49.35 21.65 33.52
CA SER A 330 -50.27 21.18 34.54
C SER A 330 -49.55 20.71 35.84
N ALA A 331 -48.40 20.04 35.68
CA ALA A 331 -47.60 19.63 36.80
C ALA A 331 -47.04 20.81 37.61
N LEU A 332 -46.47 21.81 36.89
CA LEU A 332 -45.98 23.04 37.56
C LEU A 332 -47.09 23.84 38.23
N SER A 333 -48.28 23.90 37.64
CA SER A 333 -49.46 24.52 38.25
C SER A 333 -49.90 23.80 39.51
N SER A 334 -49.85 22.46 39.57
CA SER A 334 -50.22 21.67 40.73
C SER A 334 -49.28 21.86 41.92
N ILE A 335 -48.03 22.23 41.68
CA ILE A 335 -47.02 22.52 42.73
C ILE A 335 -47.13 23.95 43.25
N GLY A 336 -48.04 24.79 42.67
CA GLY A 336 -48.27 26.15 43.11
C GLY A 336 -47.29 27.19 42.60
N THR A 337 -46.63 26.93 41.46
CA THR A 337 -45.70 27.90 40.86
C THR A 337 -46.45 29.16 40.35
N PRO A 338 -45.87 30.38 40.48
CA PRO A 338 -46.44 31.60 39.94
C PRO A 338 -46.67 31.47 38.42
N VAL A 339 -47.84 31.99 37.97
CA VAL A 339 -48.23 31.89 36.53
C VAL A 339 -47.17 32.41 35.59
N THR A 340 -46.50 33.52 35.93
CA THR A 340 -45.44 34.12 35.14
C THR A 340 -44.21 33.19 34.99
N LEU A 341 -43.80 32.51 36.05
CA LEU A 341 -42.69 31.57 36.07
C LEU A 341 -43.04 30.30 35.26
N ASN A 342 -44.31 29.83 35.42
CA ASN A 342 -44.79 28.68 34.69
C ASN A 342 -44.77 28.95 33.17
N SER A 343 -45.26 30.11 32.73
CA SER A 343 -45.26 30.51 31.30
C SER A 343 -43.81 30.65 30.73
N VAL A 344 -42.90 31.22 31.50
CA VAL A 344 -41.51 31.34 31.08
C VAL A 344 -40.84 29.96 30.89
N LEU A 345 -41.07 29.02 31.81
CA LEU A 345 -40.50 27.69 31.72
C LEU A 345 -41.12 26.84 30.62
N THR A 346 -42.45 26.86 30.47
CA THR A 346 -43.14 26.00 29.47
C THR A 346 -43.17 26.64 28.09
N GLU A 347 -43.65 27.88 27.96
CA GLU A 347 -43.79 28.51 26.66
C GLU A 347 -42.51 29.18 26.19
N GLY A 348 -41.70 29.71 27.11
CA GLY A 348 -40.43 30.35 26.77
C GLY A 348 -39.31 29.35 26.48
N ILE A 349 -39.04 28.47 27.43
CA ILE A 349 -37.86 27.56 27.32
C ILE A 349 -38.24 26.24 26.64
N PHE A 350 -39.22 25.51 27.21
CA PHE A 350 -39.53 24.17 26.72
C PHE A 350 -40.08 24.18 25.28
N ARG A 351 -41.04 25.03 24.96
CA ARG A 351 -41.61 25.14 23.61
C ARG A 351 -40.58 25.50 22.57
N VAL A 352 -39.65 26.43 22.85
CA VAL A 352 -38.58 26.82 21.93
C VAL A 352 -37.63 25.67 21.67
N LEU A 353 -37.18 24.97 22.73
CA LEU A 353 -36.31 23.77 22.58
C LEU A 353 -37.01 22.66 21.82
N ALA A 354 -38.27 22.38 22.15
CA ALA A 354 -39.07 21.35 21.49
C ALA A 354 -39.30 21.67 20.00
N TRP A 355 -39.52 22.92 19.67
CA TRP A 355 -39.64 23.35 18.29
C TRP A 355 -38.33 23.16 17.50
N VAL A 356 -37.20 23.59 18.05
CA VAL A 356 -35.90 23.42 17.41
C VAL A 356 -35.59 21.93 17.17
N VAL A 357 -35.81 21.08 18.18
CA VAL A 357 -35.58 19.63 18.06
C VAL A 357 -36.51 19.00 17.03
N SER A 358 -37.81 19.36 17.03
CA SER A 358 -38.80 18.82 16.07
C SER A 358 -38.50 19.18 14.64
N VAL A 359 -37.95 20.37 14.38
CA VAL A 359 -37.66 20.85 13.02
C VAL A 359 -36.29 20.37 12.52
N MET A 360 -35.27 20.35 13.37
CA MET A 360 -33.89 20.11 12.91
C MET A 360 -33.46 18.62 13.01
N LEU A 361 -33.94 17.88 14.01
CA LEU A 361 -33.47 16.52 14.24
C LEU A 361 -33.85 15.53 13.10
N PRO A 362 -35.10 15.49 12.59
CA PRO A 362 -35.47 14.56 11.54
C PRO A 362 -34.75 14.78 10.21
N PRO A 363 -34.59 16.02 9.68
CA PRO A 363 -33.77 16.21 8.49
C PRO A 363 -32.33 15.77 8.66
N MET A 364 -31.70 16.05 9.80
CA MET A 364 -30.33 15.61 10.07
C MET A 364 -30.21 14.10 10.15
N ALA A 365 -31.16 13.44 10.80
CA ALA A 365 -31.17 11.98 10.92
C ALA A 365 -31.31 11.25 9.57
N ILE A 366 -31.91 11.90 8.58
CA ILE A 366 -32.02 11.37 7.20
C ILE A 366 -30.82 11.76 6.36
N PHE A 367 -30.38 13.02 6.46
CA PHE A 367 -29.32 13.58 5.64
C PHE A 367 -27.96 12.90 5.89
N PHE A 368 -27.54 12.75 7.15
CA PHE A 368 -26.22 12.21 7.47
C PHE A 368 -25.99 10.77 6.95
N PRO A 369 -26.88 9.79 7.16
CA PRO A 369 -26.71 8.47 6.58
C PRO A 369 -26.70 8.47 5.05
N LEU A 370 -27.55 9.28 4.42
CA LEU A 370 -27.56 9.40 2.95
C LEU A 370 -26.27 10.01 2.41
N PHE A 371 -25.73 11.00 3.10
CA PHE A 371 -24.46 11.63 2.73
C PHE A 371 -23.27 10.64 2.89
N THR A 372 -23.24 9.90 3.99
CA THR A 372 -22.20 8.86 4.22
C THR A 372 -22.22 7.77 3.14
N ILE A 373 -23.41 7.32 2.72
CA ILE A 373 -23.53 6.33 1.60
C ILE A 373 -23.03 6.91 0.28
N LEU A 374 -23.06 8.21 0.12
CA LEU A 374 -22.59 8.90 -1.11
C LEU A 374 -21.08 9.11 -1.09
N GLU A 375 -20.47 9.23 0.09
CA GLU A 375 -19.04 9.41 0.30
C GLU A 375 -18.27 8.10 0.06
N ASP A 376 -18.87 6.96 0.41
CA ASP A 376 -18.33 5.61 0.16
C ASP A 376 -18.49 5.17 -1.32
#